data_eafe008fb9d65e684a566f01d22d4c3e
#
_entry.id   eafe008fb9d65e684a566f01d22d4c3e
#
_cell.length_a   1.000
_cell.length_b   1.000
_cell.length_c   1.000
_cell.angle_alpha   90.00
_cell.angle_beta   90.00
_cell.angle_gamma   90.00
#
_symmetry.space_group_name_H-M   'P 1'
#
loop_
_entity.id
_entity.type
_entity.pdbx_description
1 polymer ?
#
loop_
_entity_poly.entity_id
_entity_poly.type
_entity_poly.pdbx_seq_one_letter_code
_entity_poly.pdbx_strand_id
1 'polypeptide(L)'
;MLNLLLTILTYVDLRATWQADAMKDSQMLQDTQLQSSNEQTQIMQQQTNEEALVQLELEGSEDSVSTEQYTAVLQKMSQIAAKFESLLQNLMAKTQAKEREIEQRITAREPKIKAVDADIESLQETLDKSTEEQFTYMQS
;
A
#
# COMPACT_ATOMS: atom_id res chain seq x y z
N MET A 1 -11.10 -27.20 32.33
CA MET A 1 -9.71 -26.72 32.08
C MET A 1 -9.25 -26.98 30.68
N LEU A 2 -9.31 -28.21 30.19
CA LEU A 2 -8.83 -28.51 28.82
C LEU A 2 -9.60 -27.73 27.74
N ASN A 3 -10.92 -27.62 27.85
CA ASN A 3 -11.72 -26.81 26.90
C ASN A 3 -11.35 -25.34 26.91
N LEU A 4 -11.04 -24.79 28.08
CA LEU A 4 -10.64 -23.40 28.23
C LEU A 4 -9.27 -23.16 27.56
N LEU A 5 -8.31 -24.07 27.77
CA LEU A 5 -7.00 -24.02 27.11
C LEU A 5 -7.11 -24.10 25.59
N LEU A 6 -7.96 -25.01 25.08
CA LEU A 6 -8.18 -25.14 23.65
C LEU A 6 -8.82 -23.89 23.05
N THR A 7 -9.75 -23.28 23.79
CA THR A 7 -10.36 -22.01 23.37
C THR A 7 -9.33 -20.90 23.30
N ILE A 8 -8.47 -20.76 24.31
CA ILE A 8 -7.39 -19.77 24.31
C ILE A 8 -6.46 -19.98 23.13
N LEU A 9 -6.04 -21.22 22.87
CA LEU A 9 -5.15 -21.55 21.75
C LEU A 9 -5.80 -21.19 20.41
N THR A 10 -7.11 -21.44 20.26
CA THR A 10 -7.85 -21.08 19.04
C THR A 10 -7.84 -19.58 18.81
N TYR A 11 -8.08 -18.77 19.85
CA TYR A 11 -8.03 -17.32 19.76
C TYR A 11 -6.63 -16.79 19.52
N VAL A 12 -5.62 -17.40 20.13
CA VAL A 12 -4.22 -17.04 19.89
C VAL A 12 -3.83 -17.29 18.43
N ASP A 13 -4.24 -18.43 17.86
CA ASP A 13 -4.00 -18.73 16.43
C ASP A 13 -4.73 -17.75 15.52
N LEU A 14 -5.97 -17.41 15.86
CA LEU A 14 -6.74 -16.43 15.09
C LEU A 14 -6.09 -15.04 15.13
N ARG A 15 -5.63 -14.60 16.29
CA ARG A 15 -4.89 -13.35 16.44
C ARG A 15 -3.61 -13.36 15.62
N ALA A 16 -2.83 -14.44 15.67
CA ALA A 16 -1.61 -14.59 14.91
C ALA A 16 -1.88 -14.51 13.41
N THR A 17 -2.94 -15.13 12.92
CA THR A 17 -3.36 -15.07 11.52
C THR A 17 -3.70 -13.63 11.10
N TRP A 18 -4.49 -12.93 11.92
CA TRP A 18 -4.86 -11.54 11.62
C TRP A 18 -3.68 -10.58 11.68
N GLN A 19 -2.76 -10.79 12.62
CA GLN A 19 -1.52 -10.00 12.70
C GLN A 19 -0.62 -10.24 11.49
N ALA A 20 -0.50 -11.48 11.04
CA ALA A 20 0.25 -11.83 9.83
C ALA A 20 -0.38 -11.20 8.58
N ASP A 21 -1.71 -11.20 8.47
CA ASP A 21 -2.42 -10.56 7.38
C ASP A 21 -2.24 -9.03 7.41
N ALA A 22 -2.24 -8.43 8.59
CA ALA A 22 -1.97 -7.00 8.77
C ALA A 22 -0.55 -6.64 8.30
N MET A 23 0.44 -7.48 8.59
CA MET A 23 1.82 -7.29 8.10
C MET A 23 1.89 -7.41 6.58
N LYS A 24 1.19 -8.38 5.98
CA LYS A 24 1.13 -8.51 4.53
C LYS A 24 0.52 -7.27 3.89
N ASP A 25 -0.56 -6.75 4.45
CA ASP A 25 -1.20 -5.53 3.94
C ASP A 25 -0.27 -4.32 4.05
N SER A 26 0.48 -4.19 5.15
CA SER A 26 1.49 -3.14 5.29
C SER A 26 2.60 -3.26 4.25
N GLN A 27 3.06 -4.48 3.96
CA GLN A 27 4.04 -4.73 2.90
C GLN A 27 3.46 -4.41 1.53
N MET A 28 2.21 -4.77 1.27
CA MET A 28 1.52 -4.43 0.01
C MET A 28 1.40 -2.92 -0.17
N LEU A 29 1.16 -2.18 0.91
CA LEU A 29 1.12 -0.72 0.88
C LEU A 29 2.48 -0.14 0.47
N GLN A 30 3.56 -0.61 1.09
CA GLN A 30 4.93 -0.21 0.76
C GLN A 30 5.28 -0.57 -0.69
N ASP A 31 4.95 -1.78 -1.12
CA ASP A 31 5.21 -2.25 -2.48
C ASP A 31 4.43 -1.42 -3.50
N THR A 32 3.19 -1.07 -3.19
CA THR A 32 2.37 -0.21 -4.05
C THR A 32 2.99 1.17 -4.20
N GLN A 33 3.49 1.76 -3.11
CA GLN A 33 4.17 3.05 -3.12
C GLN A 33 5.48 3.00 -3.91
N LEU A 34 6.26 1.94 -3.72
CA LEU A 34 7.52 1.74 -4.45
C LEU A 34 7.27 1.55 -5.95
N GLN A 35 6.30 0.71 -6.31
CA GLN A 35 5.93 0.49 -7.70
C GLN A 35 5.46 1.79 -8.36
N SER A 36 4.63 2.57 -7.66
CA SER A 36 4.16 3.86 -8.14
C SER A 36 5.32 4.82 -8.39
N SER A 37 6.29 4.88 -7.46
CA SER A 37 7.49 5.70 -7.61
C SER A 37 8.32 5.29 -8.82
N ASN A 38 8.49 3.98 -9.03
CA ASN A 38 9.22 3.45 -10.17
C ASN A 38 8.52 3.76 -11.50
N GLU A 39 7.21 3.58 -11.56
CA GLU A 39 6.41 3.92 -12.74
C GLU A 39 6.45 5.41 -13.03
N GLN A 40 6.38 6.24 -12.00
CA GLN A 40 6.51 7.70 -12.15
C GLN A 40 7.86 8.08 -12.74
N THR A 41 8.93 7.47 -12.25
CA THR A 41 10.29 7.69 -12.79
C THR A 41 10.38 7.29 -14.26
N GLN A 42 9.81 6.15 -14.64
CA GLN A 42 9.78 5.68 -16.02
C GLN A 42 9.00 6.63 -16.93
N ILE A 43 7.84 7.11 -16.46
CA ILE A 43 7.03 8.08 -17.20
C ILE A 43 7.81 9.38 -17.43
N MET A 44 8.46 9.90 -16.38
CA MET A 44 9.27 11.12 -16.48
C MET A 44 10.46 10.93 -17.43
N GLN A 45 11.07 9.76 -17.41
CA GLN A 45 12.19 9.42 -18.30
C GLN A 45 11.75 9.35 -19.76
N GLN A 46 10.59 8.74 -20.02
CA GLN A 46 9.98 8.71 -21.35
C GLN A 46 9.64 10.12 -21.83
N GLN A 47 9.09 10.95 -20.96
CA GLN A 47 8.81 12.35 -21.28
C GLN A 47 10.09 13.08 -21.71
N THR A 48 11.17 12.96 -20.93
CA THR A 48 12.46 13.56 -21.23
C THR A 48 12.99 13.09 -22.57
N ASN A 49 12.87 11.78 -22.86
CA ASN A 49 13.32 11.21 -24.13
C ASN A 49 12.50 11.73 -25.32
N GLU A 50 11.19 11.80 -25.20
CA GLU A 50 10.33 12.33 -26.28
C GLU A 50 10.59 13.82 -26.52
N GLU A 51 10.75 14.61 -25.45
CA GLU A 51 11.10 16.02 -25.56
C GLU A 51 12.46 16.24 -26.23
N ALA A 52 13.45 15.40 -25.89
CA ALA A 52 14.77 15.44 -26.50
C ALA A 52 14.71 15.14 -27.99
N LEU A 53 13.91 14.16 -28.42
CA LEU A 53 13.71 13.84 -29.82
C LEU A 53 13.11 15.02 -30.62
N VAL A 54 12.14 15.70 -30.03
CA VAL A 54 11.51 16.88 -30.64
C VAL A 54 12.51 18.03 -30.74
N GLN A 55 13.34 18.25 -29.73
CA GLN A 55 14.41 19.25 -29.79
C GLN A 55 15.43 18.96 -30.88
N LEU A 56 15.76 17.69 -31.11
CA LEU A 56 16.65 17.29 -32.20
C LEU A 56 16.11 17.67 -33.58
N GLU A 57 14.80 17.69 -33.77
CA GLU A 57 14.19 18.17 -35.02
C GLU A 57 14.52 19.64 -35.29
N LEU A 58 14.62 20.49 -34.26
CA LEU A 58 15.05 21.88 -34.39
C LEU A 58 16.52 22.01 -34.67
N GLU A 59 17.37 21.25 -33.98
CA GLU A 59 18.81 21.30 -34.10
C GLU A 59 19.30 20.75 -35.46
N GLY A 60 18.57 19.80 -36.04
CA GLY A 60 18.86 19.20 -37.33
C GLY A 60 18.57 20.09 -38.54
N SER A 61 17.86 21.19 -38.36
CA SER A 61 17.59 22.18 -39.44
C SER A 61 18.66 23.26 -39.41
N GLU A 62 19.58 23.20 -40.39
CA GLU A 62 20.90 23.83 -40.29
C GLU A 62 20.90 25.36 -40.33
N ASP A 63 20.02 26.12 -40.89
CA ASP A 63 20.33 27.56 -41.06
C ASP A 63 19.18 28.56 -40.87
N SER A 64 17.97 28.15 -40.78
CA SER A 64 16.87 29.04 -40.36
C SER A 64 15.66 28.22 -40.03
N VAL A 65 15.41 28.09 -38.75
CA VAL A 65 14.12 27.56 -38.26
C VAL A 65 13.05 28.56 -38.69
N SER A 66 12.15 28.18 -39.58
CA SER A 66 11.01 29.01 -39.94
C SER A 66 10.08 29.13 -38.73
N THR A 67 9.33 30.23 -38.68
CA THR A 67 8.30 30.43 -37.63
C THR A 67 7.33 29.28 -37.59
N GLU A 68 6.99 28.70 -38.72
CA GLU A 68 6.11 27.54 -38.83
C GLU A 68 6.69 26.29 -38.19
N GLN A 69 7.98 26.03 -38.43
CA GLN A 69 8.67 24.89 -37.79
C GLN A 69 8.78 25.06 -36.28
N TYR A 70 9.10 26.25 -35.83
CA TYR A 70 9.15 26.57 -34.40
C TYR A 70 7.79 26.39 -33.73
N THR A 71 6.72 26.89 -34.36
CA THR A 71 5.36 26.73 -33.87
C THR A 71 4.94 25.24 -33.80
N ALA A 72 5.29 24.48 -34.85
CA ALA A 72 4.99 23.04 -34.87
C ALA A 72 5.71 22.29 -33.73
N VAL A 73 6.95 22.64 -33.43
CA VAL A 73 7.71 22.05 -32.33
C VAL A 73 7.09 22.43 -30.98
N LEU A 74 6.70 23.69 -30.79
CA LEU A 74 6.01 24.11 -29.57
C LEU A 74 4.69 23.36 -29.36
N GLN A 75 3.92 23.11 -30.43
CA GLN A 75 2.71 22.32 -30.36
C GLN A 75 3.00 20.88 -29.95
N LYS A 76 4.02 20.25 -30.54
CA LYS A 76 4.45 18.90 -30.17
C LYS A 76 4.87 18.83 -28.70
N MET A 77 5.66 19.78 -28.24
CA MET A 77 6.07 19.86 -26.83
C MET A 77 4.87 20.00 -25.89
N SER A 78 3.90 20.84 -26.25
CA SER A 78 2.67 21.00 -25.48
C SER A 78 1.83 19.71 -25.44
N GLN A 79 1.74 18.99 -26.55
CA GLN A 79 1.05 17.71 -26.63
C GLN A 79 1.74 16.63 -25.78
N ILE A 80 3.06 16.59 -25.81
CA ILE A 80 3.86 15.68 -24.98
C ILE A 80 3.62 15.99 -23.50
N ALA A 81 3.69 17.24 -23.10
CA ALA A 81 3.45 17.67 -21.72
C ALA A 81 2.05 17.25 -21.25
N ALA A 82 1.03 17.49 -22.07
CA ALA A 82 -0.35 17.12 -21.73
C ALA A 82 -0.54 15.61 -21.63
N LYS A 83 0.07 14.85 -22.53
CA LYS A 83 0.03 13.37 -22.52
C LYS A 83 0.63 12.82 -21.24
N PHE A 84 1.82 13.27 -20.86
CA PHE A 84 2.51 12.76 -19.68
C PHE A 84 1.87 13.24 -18.38
N GLU A 85 1.33 14.45 -18.34
CA GLU A 85 0.53 14.92 -17.22
C GLU A 85 -0.68 14.02 -16.99
N SER A 86 -1.39 13.66 -18.06
CA SER A 86 -2.53 12.73 -18.00
C SER A 86 -2.11 11.34 -17.50
N LEU A 87 -0.97 10.83 -17.97
CA LEU A 87 -0.44 9.54 -17.50
C LEU A 87 -0.08 9.58 -16.01
N LEU A 88 0.54 10.66 -15.55
CA LEU A 88 0.88 10.83 -14.14
C LEU A 88 -0.37 10.96 -13.26
N GLN A 89 -1.38 11.71 -13.70
CA GLN A 89 -2.65 11.81 -12.99
C GLN A 89 -3.36 10.47 -12.88
N ASN A 90 -3.38 9.70 -13.97
CA ASN A 90 -3.98 8.36 -13.97
C ASN A 90 -3.22 7.40 -13.05
N LEU A 91 -1.90 7.47 -13.04
CA LEU A 91 -1.07 6.68 -12.14
C LEU A 91 -1.36 7.04 -10.68
N MET A 92 -1.43 8.35 -10.36
CA MET A 92 -1.75 8.82 -9.01
C MET A 92 -3.12 8.33 -8.55
N ALA A 93 -4.14 8.45 -9.41
CA ALA A 93 -5.50 8.02 -9.09
C ALA A 93 -5.56 6.51 -8.83
N LYS A 94 -4.89 5.72 -9.66
CA LYS A 94 -4.79 4.26 -9.52
C LYS A 94 -4.07 3.87 -8.23
N THR A 95 -2.97 4.55 -7.93
CA THR A 95 -2.19 4.31 -6.70
C THR A 95 -2.99 4.64 -5.46
N GLN A 96 -3.67 5.79 -5.44
CA GLN A 96 -4.51 6.20 -4.31
C GLN A 96 -5.68 5.25 -4.09
N ALA A 97 -6.30 4.75 -5.16
CA ALA A 97 -7.37 3.77 -5.05
C ALA A 97 -6.88 2.47 -4.41
N LYS A 98 -5.71 2.00 -4.81
CA LYS A 98 -5.08 0.81 -4.24
C LYS A 98 -4.70 1.01 -2.78
N GLU A 99 -4.11 2.15 -2.45
CA GLU A 99 -3.76 2.49 -1.06
C GLU A 99 -4.98 2.54 -0.17
N ARG A 100 -6.08 3.15 -0.62
CA ARG A 100 -7.34 3.20 0.12
C ARG A 100 -7.92 1.81 0.38
N GLU A 101 -7.88 0.94 -0.62
CA GLU A 101 -8.35 -0.44 -0.47
C GLU A 101 -7.55 -1.19 0.61
N ILE A 102 -6.23 -1.04 0.59
CA ILE A 102 -5.35 -1.68 1.58
C ILE A 102 -5.57 -1.08 2.97
N GLU A 103 -5.65 0.25 3.08
CA GLU A 103 -5.91 0.95 4.34
C GLU A 103 -7.26 0.58 4.94
N GLN A 104 -8.30 0.41 4.12
CA GLN A 104 -9.61 -0.06 4.58
C GLN A 104 -9.53 -1.46 5.16
N ARG A 105 -8.76 -2.36 4.55
CA ARG A 105 -8.55 -3.71 5.09
C ARG A 105 -7.81 -3.66 6.43
N ILE A 106 -6.79 -2.86 6.54
CA ILE A 106 -6.03 -2.67 7.80
C ILE A 106 -6.97 -2.13 8.88
N THR A 107 -7.71 -1.08 8.59
CA THR A 107 -8.63 -0.43 9.53
C THR A 107 -9.76 -1.37 9.97
N ALA A 108 -10.29 -2.18 9.05
CA ALA A 108 -11.35 -3.15 9.38
C ALA A 108 -10.84 -4.29 10.27
N ARG A 109 -9.55 -4.60 10.22
CA ARG A 109 -8.95 -5.68 11.00
C ARG A 109 -8.57 -5.25 12.42
N GLU A 110 -8.23 -3.98 12.63
CA GLU A 110 -7.83 -3.47 13.95
C GLU A 110 -8.81 -3.76 15.07
N PRO A 111 -10.14 -3.47 14.93
CA PRO A 111 -11.10 -3.78 15.97
C PRO A 111 -11.22 -5.28 16.26
N LYS A 112 -11.04 -6.10 15.24
CA LYS A 112 -11.09 -7.57 15.38
C LYS A 112 -9.91 -8.08 16.21
N ILE A 113 -8.72 -7.54 15.96
CA ILE A 113 -7.53 -7.89 16.74
C ILE A 113 -7.68 -7.43 18.19
N LYS A 114 -8.17 -6.23 18.42
CA LYS A 114 -8.43 -5.71 19.78
C LYS A 114 -9.47 -6.54 20.52
N ALA A 115 -10.53 -6.96 19.85
CA ALA A 115 -11.58 -7.80 20.45
C ALA A 115 -11.02 -9.17 20.83
N VAL A 116 -10.21 -9.78 19.98
CA VAL A 116 -9.56 -11.07 20.28
C VAL A 116 -8.55 -10.92 21.40
N ASP A 117 -7.77 -9.85 21.45
CA ASP A 117 -6.86 -9.58 22.57
C ASP A 117 -7.59 -9.49 23.89
N ALA A 118 -8.73 -8.78 23.92
CA ALA A 118 -9.56 -8.67 25.12
C ALA A 118 -10.14 -10.03 25.52
N ASP A 119 -10.58 -10.82 24.56
CA ASP A 119 -11.12 -12.17 24.82
C ASP A 119 -10.04 -13.12 25.37
N ILE A 120 -8.83 -13.06 24.82
CA ILE A 120 -7.70 -13.85 25.30
C ILE A 120 -7.36 -13.46 26.75
N GLU A 121 -7.28 -12.16 27.04
CA GLU A 121 -7.02 -11.66 28.40
C GLU A 121 -8.06 -12.14 29.39
N SER A 122 -9.34 -12.01 29.03
CA SER A 122 -10.47 -12.50 29.85
C SER A 122 -10.40 -13.99 30.10
N LEU A 123 -10.11 -14.78 29.08
CA LEU A 123 -9.99 -16.24 29.19
C LEU A 123 -8.78 -16.63 30.04
N GLN A 124 -7.66 -15.92 29.93
CA GLN A 124 -6.48 -16.15 30.76
C GLN A 124 -6.75 -15.85 32.24
N GLU A 125 -7.47 -14.78 32.53
CA GLU A 125 -7.91 -14.46 33.90
C GLU A 125 -8.80 -15.57 34.45
N THR A 126 -9.74 -16.08 33.67
CA THR A 126 -10.60 -17.20 34.04
C THR A 126 -9.80 -18.47 34.32
N LEU A 127 -8.81 -18.73 33.47
CA LEU A 127 -7.89 -19.87 33.65
C LEU A 127 -7.09 -19.75 34.97
N ASP A 128 -6.56 -18.58 35.23
CA ASP A 128 -5.76 -18.31 36.44
C ASP A 128 -6.63 -18.48 37.69
N LYS A 129 -7.84 -17.98 37.69
CA LYS A 129 -8.80 -18.18 38.80
C LYS A 129 -9.14 -19.65 39.01
N SER A 130 -9.40 -20.39 37.93
CA SER A 130 -9.65 -21.83 38.00
C SER A 130 -8.48 -22.59 38.57
N THR A 131 -7.29 -22.20 38.21
CA THR A 131 -6.05 -22.79 38.72
C THR A 131 -5.86 -22.49 40.20
N GLU A 132 -6.11 -21.26 40.64
CA GLU A 132 -6.04 -20.87 42.06
C GLU A 132 -7.09 -21.60 42.91
N GLU A 133 -8.32 -21.69 42.44
CA GLU A 133 -9.40 -22.40 43.12
C GLU A 133 -9.06 -23.87 43.28
N GLN A 134 -8.55 -24.53 42.27
CA GLN A 134 -8.13 -25.93 42.35
C GLN A 134 -6.97 -26.11 43.33
N PHE A 135 -5.98 -25.19 43.27
CA PHE A 135 -4.85 -25.24 44.19
C PHE A 135 -5.30 -25.07 45.66
N THR A 136 -6.18 -24.11 45.90
CA THR A 136 -6.75 -23.87 47.24
C THR A 136 -7.54 -25.08 47.72
N TYR A 137 -8.33 -25.70 46.85
CA TYR A 137 -9.09 -26.90 47.17
C TYR A 137 -8.17 -28.08 47.53
N MET A 138 -7.09 -28.25 46.83
CA MET A 138 -6.13 -29.32 47.09
C MET A 138 -5.34 -29.14 48.40
N GLN A 139 -5.17 -27.89 48.86
CA GLN A 139 -4.49 -27.58 50.13
C GLN A 139 -5.39 -27.70 51.36
N SER A 140 -6.69 -27.65 51.20
CA SER A 140 -7.62 -27.82 52.29
C SER A 140 -7.98 -29.29 52.54
#